data_f14dee055ed0ec6bfadd0fb7730ca56b
#
_entry.id   f14dee055ed0ec6bfadd0fb7730ca56b
#
_cell.length_a   1.000
_cell.length_b   1.000
_cell.length_c   1.000
_cell.angle_alpha   90.00
_cell.angle_beta   90.00
_cell.angle_gamma   90.00
#
_symmetry.space_group_name_H-M   'P 1'
#
loop_
_entity.id
_entity.type
_entity.pdbx_description
1 polymer ?
#
loop_
_entity_poly.entity_id
_entity_poly.type
_entity_poly.pdbx_seq_one_letter_code
_entity_poly.pdbx_strand_id
1 'polypeptide(L)'
;MVAAGADLVWAGYAEPWKKPPGFERLAAIPQVSLLPLDLTNSRAVHDVAGEIGSRVDILINTADYHRNYGIAARNGVEAARAEMDTNYLGLLRLAQEFAPAMGGRGADGQSSAVAWVNLLSIFALSNFPPHGTYSASKAAALSLAQCLRAELAPAGIRVINVFPGPIDDEWNEALLPPKIAPTRLAAAIVDALRNGAEDVYPGEVAQDWLARWRDNPKVLERELAASR
;
A
#
# COMPACT_ATOMS: atom_id res chain seq x y z
N MET A 1 2.23 7.46 -12.54
CA MET A 1 3.55 8.07 -12.28
C MET A 1 4.17 8.63 -13.58
N VAL A 2 4.37 7.85 -14.65
CA VAL A 2 4.93 8.37 -15.92
C VAL A 2 4.14 9.58 -16.46
N ALA A 3 2.81 9.48 -16.53
CA ALA A 3 1.97 10.61 -16.94
C ALA A 3 2.03 11.84 -15.99
N ALA A 4 2.56 11.66 -14.79
CA ALA A 4 2.77 12.73 -13.81
C ALA A 4 4.20 13.29 -13.83
N GLY A 5 5.06 12.82 -14.75
CA GLY A 5 6.40 13.33 -14.99
C GLY A 5 7.52 12.50 -14.36
N ALA A 6 7.28 11.23 -13.99
CA ALA A 6 8.37 10.36 -13.57
C ALA A 6 9.25 9.96 -14.77
N ASP A 7 10.55 10.14 -14.64
CA ASP A 7 11.54 9.79 -15.68
C ASP A 7 11.73 8.28 -15.77
N LEU A 8 11.67 7.58 -14.63
CA LEU A 8 11.80 6.14 -14.52
C LEU A 8 10.88 5.59 -13.44
N VAL A 9 10.24 4.47 -13.72
CA VAL A 9 9.39 3.73 -12.77
C VAL A 9 9.87 2.28 -12.73
N TRP A 10 10.40 1.85 -11.59
CA TRP A 10 10.59 0.43 -11.31
C TRP A 10 9.28 -0.16 -10.82
N ALA A 11 8.72 -1.06 -11.59
CA ALA A 11 7.46 -1.73 -11.24
C ALA A 11 7.74 -3.16 -10.77
N GLY A 12 7.65 -3.37 -9.46
CA GLY A 12 7.83 -4.66 -8.82
C GLY A 12 6.63 -5.59 -9.07
N TYR A 13 6.89 -6.87 -9.27
CA TYR A 13 5.87 -7.92 -9.36
C TYR A 13 6.30 -9.18 -8.59
N ALA A 14 5.36 -9.79 -7.86
CA ALA A 14 5.67 -10.83 -6.89
C ALA A 14 5.83 -12.24 -7.51
N GLU A 15 5.16 -12.51 -8.64
CA GLU A 15 5.11 -13.85 -9.24
C GLU A 15 5.84 -13.88 -10.60
N PRO A 16 7.18 -14.14 -10.63
CA PRO A 16 7.97 -14.11 -11.89
C PRO A 16 7.49 -15.11 -12.94
N TRP A 17 6.84 -16.20 -12.51
CA TRP A 17 6.29 -17.24 -13.38
C TRP A 17 4.91 -16.89 -13.95
N LYS A 18 4.25 -15.85 -13.44
CA LYS A 18 2.91 -15.43 -13.85
C LYS A 18 2.93 -13.97 -14.26
N LYS A 19 2.62 -13.72 -15.52
CA LYS A 19 2.47 -12.33 -15.99
C LYS A 19 1.12 -11.78 -15.51
N PRO A 20 1.11 -10.75 -14.66
CA PRO A 20 -0.13 -10.13 -14.22
C PRO A 20 -0.86 -9.45 -15.40
N PRO A 21 -2.16 -9.19 -15.29
CA PRO A 21 -2.90 -8.43 -16.29
C PRO A 21 -2.23 -7.08 -16.61
N GLY A 22 -2.05 -6.79 -17.89
CA GLY A 22 -1.40 -5.54 -18.32
C GLY A 22 0.13 -5.55 -18.31
N PHE A 23 0.79 -6.68 -17.96
CA PHE A 23 2.25 -6.82 -17.95
C PHE A 23 2.90 -6.34 -19.25
N GLU A 24 2.42 -6.84 -20.40
CA GLU A 24 2.98 -6.47 -21.71
C GLU A 24 2.78 -4.97 -22.03
N ARG A 25 1.68 -4.38 -21.59
CA ARG A 25 1.45 -2.95 -21.76
C ARG A 25 2.40 -2.11 -20.91
N LEU A 26 2.68 -2.55 -19.70
CA LEU A 26 3.65 -1.89 -18.84
C LEU A 26 5.07 -2.03 -19.40
N ALA A 27 5.45 -3.22 -19.87
CA ALA A 27 6.75 -3.50 -20.47
C ALA A 27 7.00 -2.68 -21.76
N ALA A 28 5.93 -2.27 -22.46
CA ALA A 28 6.03 -1.44 -23.65
C ALA A 28 6.25 0.05 -23.38
N ILE A 29 6.15 0.50 -22.12
CA ILE A 29 6.37 1.90 -21.74
C ILE A 29 7.88 2.12 -21.52
N PRO A 30 8.56 2.98 -22.28
CA PRO A 30 10.03 3.15 -22.21
C PRO A 30 10.54 3.55 -20.82
N GLN A 31 9.73 4.29 -20.04
CA GLN A 31 10.07 4.74 -18.69
C GLN A 31 9.78 3.69 -17.61
N VAL A 32 9.28 2.49 -17.96
CA VAL A 32 8.95 1.44 -17.00
C VAL A 32 9.96 0.31 -17.09
N SER A 33 10.60 -0.01 -15.96
CA SER A 33 11.44 -1.18 -15.78
C SER A 33 10.73 -2.16 -14.86
N LEU A 34 10.38 -3.33 -15.37
CA LEU A 34 9.76 -4.38 -14.59
C LEU A 34 10.82 -5.19 -13.85
N LEU A 35 10.62 -5.45 -12.57
CA LEU A 35 11.54 -6.25 -11.77
C LEU A 35 10.80 -7.25 -10.86
N PRO A 36 11.32 -8.47 -10.70
CA PRO A 36 10.79 -9.43 -9.74
C PRO A 36 11.01 -8.91 -8.32
N LEU A 37 9.93 -8.77 -7.56
CA LEU A 37 9.99 -8.32 -6.17
C LEU A 37 8.85 -8.95 -5.36
N ASP A 38 9.16 -10.05 -4.71
CA ASP A 38 8.26 -10.71 -3.76
C ASP A 38 8.58 -10.21 -2.34
N LEU A 39 7.65 -9.48 -1.74
CA LEU A 39 7.81 -8.91 -0.40
C LEU A 39 7.79 -9.96 0.72
N THR A 40 7.38 -11.19 0.43
CA THR A 40 7.47 -12.31 1.38
C THR A 40 8.88 -12.94 1.42
N ASN A 41 9.72 -12.59 0.44
CA ASN A 41 11.10 -13.05 0.33
C ASN A 41 12.09 -11.94 0.72
N SER A 42 12.63 -12.01 1.95
CA SER A 42 13.57 -11.01 2.46
C SER A 42 14.83 -10.85 1.57
N ARG A 43 15.29 -11.94 0.94
CA ARG A 43 16.44 -11.89 0.04
C ARG A 43 16.14 -11.07 -1.22
N ALA A 44 14.97 -11.30 -1.82
CA ALA A 44 14.56 -10.54 -3.00
C ALA A 44 14.45 -9.04 -2.69
N VAL A 45 13.90 -8.67 -1.53
CA VAL A 45 13.82 -7.26 -1.10
C VAL A 45 15.20 -6.66 -0.89
N HIS A 46 16.11 -7.38 -0.22
CA HIS A 46 17.49 -6.97 0.00
C HIS A 46 18.24 -6.73 -1.31
N ASP A 47 18.19 -7.71 -2.23
CA ASP A 47 18.91 -7.64 -3.50
C ASP A 47 18.40 -6.45 -4.36
N VAL A 48 17.09 -6.24 -4.43
CA VAL A 48 16.50 -5.10 -5.15
C VAL A 48 16.85 -3.76 -4.47
N ALA A 49 16.77 -3.68 -3.15
CA ALA A 49 17.16 -2.45 -2.44
C ALA A 49 18.65 -2.12 -2.63
N GLY A 50 19.51 -3.12 -2.65
CA GLY A 50 20.94 -2.96 -2.97
C GLY A 50 21.18 -2.44 -4.39
N GLU A 51 20.35 -2.85 -5.35
CA GLU A 51 20.48 -2.43 -6.74
C GLU A 51 19.96 -1.02 -7.01
N ILE A 52 18.76 -0.68 -6.50
CA ILE A 52 18.08 0.56 -6.85
C ILE A 52 17.84 1.54 -5.70
N GLY A 53 17.94 1.10 -4.44
CA GLY A 53 17.48 1.86 -3.27
C GLY A 53 18.02 3.28 -3.18
N SER A 54 19.31 3.47 -3.49
CA SER A 54 19.93 4.81 -3.51
C SER A 54 19.46 5.72 -4.66
N ARG A 55 18.68 5.20 -5.61
CA ARG A 55 18.15 5.96 -6.75
C ARG A 55 16.64 6.21 -6.66
N VAL A 56 15.98 5.67 -5.63
CA VAL A 56 14.54 5.81 -5.44
C VAL A 56 14.20 7.16 -4.82
N ASP A 57 13.52 8.03 -5.55
CA ASP A 57 13.01 9.31 -5.04
C ASP A 57 11.70 9.14 -4.29
N ILE A 58 10.84 8.26 -4.80
CA ILE A 58 9.51 7.98 -4.25
C ILE A 58 9.31 6.47 -4.25
N LEU A 59 9.10 5.89 -3.05
CA LEU A 59 8.69 4.50 -2.94
C LEU A 59 7.17 4.44 -2.77
N ILE A 60 6.50 3.62 -3.59
CA ILE A 60 5.04 3.40 -3.51
C ILE A 60 4.79 1.91 -3.25
N ASN A 61 4.44 1.57 -2.02
CA ASN A 61 4.07 0.21 -1.66
C ASN A 61 2.59 -0.03 -1.96
N THR A 62 2.32 -0.78 -3.03
CA THR A 62 0.98 -1.21 -3.44
C THR A 62 0.74 -2.70 -3.21
N ALA A 63 1.69 -3.40 -2.60
CA ALA A 63 1.53 -4.82 -2.32
C ALA A 63 0.33 -5.05 -1.41
N ASP A 64 -0.50 -6.00 -1.81
CA ASP A 64 -1.73 -6.36 -1.11
C ASP A 64 -2.03 -7.84 -1.28
N TYR A 65 -2.45 -8.46 -0.21
CA TYR A 65 -3.00 -9.79 -0.21
C TYR A 65 -4.21 -9.83 0.71
N HIS A 66 -5.33 -10.31 0.22
CA HIS A 66 -6.54 -10.44 1.00
C HIS A 66 -7.38 -11.65 0.58
N ARG A 67 -8.16 -12.16 1.51
CA ARG A 67 -9.14 -13.21 1.30
C ARG A 67 -10.43 -12.88 2.06
N ASN A 68 -11.55 -13.28 1.48
CA ASN A 68 -12.86 -13.12 2.09
C ASN A 68 -13.16 -14.33 2.99
N TYR A 69 -12.72 -14.26 4.24
CA TYR A 69 -13.02 -15.28 5.25
C TYR A 69 -13.54 -14.62 6.54
N GLY A 70 -14.64 -15.11 7.04
CA GLY A 70 -15.02 -14.82 8.42
C GLY A 70 -13.97 -15.40 9.39
N ILE A 71 -13.78 -14.77 10.54
CA ILE A 71 -12.76 -15.18 11.54
C ILE A 71 -12.93 -16.65 11.97
N ALA A 72 -14.16 -17.16 12.04
CA ALA A 72 -14.46 -18.55 12.39
C ALA A 72 -14.31 -19.56 11.23
N ALA A 73 -13.90 -19.13 10.03
CA ALA A 73 -13.71 -20.02 8.88
C ALA A 73 -12.51 -20.95 9.10
N ARG A 74 -12.63 -22.21 8.66
CA ARG A 74 -11.61 -23.25 8.93
C ARG A 74 -10.22 -22.96 8.40
N ASN A 75 -10.09 -22.26 7.28
CA ASN A 75 -8.80 -21.95 6.65
C ASN A 75 -8.28 -20.53 7.00
N GLY A 76 -8.89 -19.87 7.99
CA GLY A 76 -8.60 -18.48 8.33
C GLY A 76 -7.16 -18.24 8.81
N VAL A 77 -6.53 -19.19 9.47
CA VAL A 77 -5.15 -19.03 9.98
C VAL A 77 -4.13 -18.93 8.84
N GLU A 78 -4.25 -19.76 7.81
CA GLU A 78 -3.31 -19.71 6.67
C GLU A 78 -3.51 -18.43 5.84
N ALA A 79 -4.75 -18.02 5.64
CA ALA A 79 -5.05 -16.75 4.99
C ALA A 79 -4.50 -15.56 5.82
N ALA A 80 -4.72 -15.56 7.14
CA ALA A 80 -4.21 -14.53 8.04
C ALA A 80 -2.68 -14.43 8.04
N ARG A 81 -1.98 -15.58 7.98
CA ARG A 81 -0.51 -15.60 7.86
C ARG A 81 -0.05 -14.96 6.56
N ALA A 82 -0.67 -15.32 5.43
CA ALA A 82 -0.32 -14.74 4.13
C ALA A 82 -0.62 -13.24 4.07
N GLU A 83 -1.75 -12.80 4.63
CA GLU A 83 -2.11 -11.39 4.76
C GLU A 83 -1.10 -10.63 5.64
N MET A 84 -0.74 -11.17 6.79
CA MET A 84 0.28 -10.58 7.66
C MET A 84 1.66 -10.57 7.00
N ASP A 85 2.04 -11.64 6.31
CA ASP A 85 3.35 -11.74 5.66
C ASP A 85 3.52 -10.73 4.53
N THR A 86 2.48 -10.54 3.71
CA THR A 86 2.50 -9.55 2.62
C THR A 86 2.27 -8.13 3.12
N ASN A 87 1.17 -7.89 3.85
CA ASN A 87 0.69 -6.53 4.13
C ASN A 87 1.48 -5.85 5.26
N TYR A 88 1.93 -6.60 6.26
CA TYR A 88 2.67 -6.09 7.42
C TYR A 88 4.17 -6.39 7.34
N LEU A 89 4.56 -7.67 7.28
CA LEU A 89 5.97 -8.03 7.25
C LEU A 89 6.64 -7.61 5.93
N GLY A 90 5.90 -7.61 4.82
CA GLY A 90 6.39 -7.07 3.54
C GLY A 90 6.71 -5.58 3.63
N LEU A 91 5.85 -4.78 4.28
CA LEU A 91 6.15 -3.37 4.56
C LEU A 91 7.37 -3.22 5.47
N LEU A 92 7.50 -4.06 6.50
CA LEU A 92 8.65 -4.04 7.42
C LEU A 92 9.96 -4.35 6.66
N ARG A 93 9.97 -5.38 5.79
CA ARG A 93 11.13 -5.72 4.95
C ARG A 93 11.51 -4.56 4.03
N LEU A 94 10.52 -3.95 3.37
CA LEU A 94 10.78 -2.75 2.56
C LEU A 94 11.40 -1.63 3.40
N ALA A 95 10.86 -1.36 4.59
CA ALA A 95 11.37 -0.32 5.46
C ALA A 95 12.82 -0.59 5.90
N GLN A 96 13.14 -1.83 6.30
CA GLN A 96 14.48 -2.20 6.73
C GLN A 96 15.55 -2.03 5.63
N GLU A 97 15.19 -2.31 4.38
CA GLU A 97 16.15 -2.29 3.27
C GLU A 97 16.17 -0.94 2.51
N PHE A 98 15.02 -0.34 2.24
CA PHE A 98 14.95 0.90 1.46
C PHE A 98 15.08 2.18 2.30
N ALA A 99 14.60 2.20 3.54
CA ALA A 99 14.63 3.43 4.34
C ALA A 99 16.06 3.94 4.59
N PRO A 100 17.05 3.09 4.94
CA PRO A 100 18.44 3.54 5.08
C PRO A 100 19.02 4.06 3.76
N ALA A 101 18.75 3.36 2.63
CA ALA A 101 19.26 3.75 1.32
C ALA A 101 18.69 5.09 0.84
N MET A 102 17.38 5.30 1.05
CA MET A 102 16.69 6.56 0.72
C MET A 102 17.13 7.70 1.65
N GLY A 103 17.24 7.43 2.95
CA GLY A 103 17.61 8.44 3.96
C GLY A 103 19.07 8.90 3.84
N GLY A 104 19.97 8.04 3.38
CA GLY A 104 21.39 8.35 3.22
C GLY A 104 21.72 9.28 2.05
N ARG A 105 20.83 9.43 1.05
CA ARG A 105 21.11 10.21 -0.17
C ARG A 105 21.47 11.67 0.08
N GLY A 106 20.83 12.32 1.04
CA GLY A 106 21.13 13.71 1.39
C GLY A 106 22.51 13.88 2.00
N ALA A 107 23.02 12.88 2.71
CA ALA A 107 24.36 12.90 3.31
C ALA A 107 25.48 12.82 2.26
N ASP A 108 25.22 12.17 1.13
CA ASP A 108 26.19 12.00 0.02
C ASP A 108 26.17 13.17 -0.99
N GLY A 109 25.45 14.25 -0.69
CA GLY A 109 25.32 15.41 -1.58
C GLY A 109 24.44 15.18 -2.79
N GLN A 110 23.73 14.08 -2.85
CA GLN A 110 22.71 13.78 -3.87
C GLN A 110 21.37 14.45 -3.49
N SER A 111 20.46 14.53 -4.49
CA SER A 111 19.09 14.96 -4.21
C SER A 111 18.42 13.98 -3.24
N SER A 112 17.81 14.51 -2.17
CA SER A 112 17.15 13.68 -1.17
C SER A 112 15.96 12.92 -1.76
N ALA A 113 15.68 11.73 -1.24
CA ALA A 113 14.41 11.06 -1.48
C ALA A 113 13.25 11.91 -0.93
N VAL A 114 12.07 11.83 -1.53
CA VAL A 114 10.98 12.78 -1.29
C VAL A 114 9.85 12.17 -0.49
N ALA A 115 9.45 10.95 -0.81
CA ALA A 115 8.25 10.36 -0.21
C ALA A 115 8.27 8.83 -0.18
N TRP A 116 7.53 8.33 0.80
CA TRP A 116 7.13 6.94 0.94
C TRP A 116 5.62 6.86 0.98
N VAL A 117 5.00 6.14 0.07
CA VAL A 117 3.54 5.98 -0.02
C VAL A 117 3.16 4.56 0.34
N ASN A 118 2.22 4.38 1.27
CA ASN A 118 1.65 3.07 1.61
C ASN A 118 0.19 3.01 1.16
N LEU A 119 -0.15 2.05 0.31
CA LEU A 119 -1.53 1.72 0.02
C LEU A 119 -2.08 0.82 1.12
N LEU A 120 -2.73 1.44 2.08
CA LEU A 120 -3.42 0.76 3.17
C LEU A 120 -4.87 0.40 2.76
N SER A 121 -5.81 0.59 3.63
CA SER A 121 -7.25 0.45 3.39
C SER A 121 -8.02 1.19 4.48
N ILE A 122 -9.23 1.62 4.19
CA ILE A 122 -10.15 2.14 5.21
C ILE A 122 -10.45 1.08 6.29
N PHE A 123 -10.31 -0.22 5.96
CA PHE A 123 -10.43 -1.33 6.89
C PHE A 123 -9.33 -1.37 7.96
N ALA A 124 -8.26 -0.57 7.83
CA ALA A 124 -7.27 -0.38 8.88
C ALA A 124 -7.81 0.46 10.05
N LEU A 125 -8.82 1.28 9.82
CA LEU A 125 -9.43 2.15 10.83
C LEU A 125 -10.66 1.52 11.49
N SER A 126 -11.44 0.76 10.70
CA SER A 126 -12.63 0.10 11.19
C SER A 126 -12.76 -1.27 10.52
N ASN A 127 -12.90 -2.31 11.33
CA ASN A 127 -12.87 -3.69 10.85
C ASN A 127 -14.14 -4.03 10.08
N PHE A 128 -13.99 -4.69 8.96
CA PHE A 128 -15.10 -5.21 8.17
C PHE A 128 -15.16 -6.74 8.33
N PRO A 129 -16.25 -7.31 8.91
CA PRO A 129 -16.28 -8.72 9.29
C PRO A 129 -15.97 -9.73 8.17
N PRO A 130 -16.41 -9.54 6.90
CA PRO A 130 -16.00 -10.41 5.80
C PRO A 130 -14.51 -10.41 5.48
N HIS A 131 -13.80 -9.37 5.93
CA HIS A 131 -12.34 -9.18 5.76
C HIS A 131 -11.64 -9.05 7.11
N GLY A 132 -12.02 -9.83 8.12
CA GLY A 132 -11.56 -9.64 9.49
C GLY A 132 -10.04 -9.75 9.67
N THR A 133 -9.42 -10.79 9.09
CA THR A 133 -7.96 -10.99 9.18
C THR A 133 -7.20 -10.00 8.30
N TYR A 134 -7.74 -9.65 7.14
CA TYR A 134 -7.22 -8.57 6.31
C TYR A 134 -7.23 -7.23 7.02
N SER A 135 -8.36 -6.85 7.65
CA SER A 135 -8.47 -5.63 8.45
C SER A 135 -7.38 -5.58 9.54
N ALA A 136 -7.15 -6.70 10.24
CA ALA A 136 -6.09 -6.81 11.24
C ALA A 136 -4.70 -6.58 10.63
N SER A 137 -4.40 -7.16 9.46
CA SER A 137 -3.12 -6.97 8.78
C SER A 137 -2.90 -5.51 8.33
N LYS A 138 -3.94 -4.84 7.85
CA LYS A 138 -3.87 -3.42 7.47
C LYS A 138 -3.78 -2.48 8.69
N ALA A 139 -4.41 -2.83 9.81
CA ALA A 139 -4.24 -2.09 11.07
C ALA A 139 -2.80 -2.22 11.60
N ALA A 140 -2.21 -3.42 11.53
CA ALA A 140 -0.80 -3.62 11.86
C ALA A 140 0.13 -2.81 10.93
N ALA A 141 -0.14 -2.81 9.62
CA ALA A 141 0.60 -2.02 8.64
C ALA A 141 0.48 -0.51 8.92
N LEU A 142 -0.71 -0.03 9.30
CA LEU A 142 -0.91 1.37 9.70
C LEU A 142 -0.05 1.74 10.91
N SER A 143 -0.04 0.91 11.95
CA SER A 143 0.79 1.14 13.14
C SER A 143 2.28 1.24 12.76
N LEU A 144 2.77 0.34 11.91
CA LEU A 144 4.14 0.39 11.41
C LEU A 144 4.41 1.65 10.58
N ALA A 145 3.49 2.03 9.69
CA ALA A 145 3.63 3.21 8.84
C ALA A 145 3.69 4.53 9.64
N GLN A 146 2.99 4.59 10.78
CA GLN A 146 3.07 5.73 11.72
C GLN A 146 4.46 5.83 12.35
N CYS A 147 5.05 4.69 12.76
CA CYS A 147 6.43 4.66 13.26
C CYS A 147 7.43 5.07 12.16
N LEU A 148 7.28 4.50 10.97
CA LEU A 148 8.12 4.83 9.82
C LEU A 148 8.08 6.33 9.46
N ARG A 149 6.92 6.97 9.61
CA ARG A 149 6.78 8.43 9.41
C ARG A 149 7.69 9.21 10.36
N ALA A 150 7.73 8.83 11.62
CA ALA A 150 8.61 9.46 12.61
C ALA A 150 10.09 9.21 12.32
N GLU A 151 10.44 8.00 11.88
CA GLU A 151 11.83 7.63 11.58
C GLU A 151 12.36 8.30 10.30
N LEU A 152 11.52 8.52 9.30
CA LEU A 152 11.92 9.13 8.02
C LEU A 152 11.85 10.67 8.02
N ALA A 153 11.13 11.27 8.97
CA ALA A 153 10.99 12.74 9.06
C ALA A 153 12.33 13.49 9.15
N PRO A 154 13.35 13.04 9.92
CA PRO A 154 14.64 13.73 9.96
C PRO A 154 15.40 13.74 8.62
N ALA A 155 15.14 12.76 7.75
CA ALA A 155 15.69 12.70 6.40
C ALA A 155 14.87 13.51 5.37
N GLY A 156 13.81 14.19 5.80
CA GLY A 156 12.92 14.95 4.92
C GLY A 156 12.00 14.10 4.05
N ILE A 157 11.92 12.79 4.31
CA ILE A 157 11.08 11.86 3.54
C ILE A 157 9.67 11.84 4.15
N ARG A 158 8.68 12.24 3.37
CA ARG A 158 7.28 12.24 3.79
C ARG A 158 6.67 10.85 3.67
N VAL A 159 6.00 10.36 4.71
CA VAL A 159 5.24 9.10 4.66
C VAL A 159 3.77 9.42 4.46
N ILE A 160 3.23 8.97 3.34
CA ILE A 160 1.85 9.18 2.91
C ILE A 160 1.11 7.85 3.02
N ASN A 161 0.04 7.82 3.80
CA ASN A 161 -0.83 6.64 3.90
C ASN A 161 -2.13 6.88 3.11
N VAL A 162 -2.47 5.94 2.26
CA VAL A 162 -3.66 6.00 1.41
C VAL A 162 -4.65 4.95 1.86
N PHE A 163 -5.87 5.36 2.18
CA PHE A 163 -6.93 4.54 2.75
C PHE A 163 -8.12 4.43 1.78
N PRO A 164 -8.01 3.71 0.66
CA PRO A 164 -9.16 3.51 -0.22
C PRO A 164 -10.21 2.63 0.46
N GLY A 165 -11.47 2.80 0.03
CA GLY A 165 -12.47 1.76 0.12
C GLY A 165 -12.22 0.67 -0.93
N PRO A 166 -13.22 -0.17 -1.26
CA PRO A 166 -13.09 -1.18 -2.30
C PRO A 166 -12.62 -0.58 -3.63
N ILE A 167 -11.60 -1.20 -4.22
CA ILE A 167 -11.06 -0.82 -5.53
C ILE A 167 -11.80 -1.63 -6.59
N ASP A 168 -12.09 -1.02 -7.74
CA ASP A 168 -12.73 -1.69 -8.87
C ASP A 168 -11.70 -2.49 -9.67
N ASP A 169 -11.35 -3.65 -9.12
CA ASP A 169 -10.39 -4.61 -9.66
C ASP A 169 -10.92 -6.05 -9.56
N GLU A 170 -10.16 -7.01 -10.10
CA GLU A 170 -10.52 -8.42 -10.10
C GLU A 170 -10.66 -9.03 -8.69
N TRP A 171 -9.92 -8.51 -7.71
CA TRP A 171 -9.93 -9.02 -6.34
C TRP A 171 -11.19 -8.64 -5.55
N ASN A 172 -11.78 -7.52 -5.93
CA ASN A 172 -12.99 -6.97 -5.31
C ASN A 172 -14.25 -7.18 -6.16
N GLU A 173 -14.22 -8.05 -7.17
CA GLU A 173 -15.36 -8.27 -8.09
C GLU A 173 -16.63 -8.65 -7.34
N ALA A 174 -16.50 -9.46 -6.28
CA ALA A 174 -17.64 -9.91 -5.46
C ALA A 174 -18.24 -8.81 -4.58
N LEU A 175 -17.55 -7.70 -4.36
CA LEU A 175 -18.06 -6.60 -3.56
C LEU A 175 -19.00 -5.71 -4.38
N LEU A 176 -20.08 -5.28 -3.74
CA LEU A 176 -21.04 -4.36 -4.36
C LEU A 176 -20.48 -2.94 -4.49
N PRO A 177 -20.90 -2.17 -5.50
CA PRO A 177 -20.60 -0.75 -5.60
C PRO A 177 -21.13 0.04 -4.37
N PRO A 178 -20.53 1.22 -4.06
CA PRO A 178 -19.54 1.91 -4.88
C PRO A 178 -18.11 1.40 -4.68
N LYS A 179 -17.32 1.40 -5.76
CA LYS A 179 -15.90 1.08 -5.78
C LYS A 179 -15.12 2.23 -6.41
N ILE A 180 -13.86 2.41 -6.01
CA ILE A 180 -13.00 3.42 -6.63
C ILE A 180 -12.27 2.84 -7.84
N ALA A 181 -12.33 3.52 -8.99
CA ALA A 181 -11.56 3.14 -10.17
C ALA A 181 -10.04 3.28 -9.90
N PRO A 182 -9.20 2.32 -10.34
CA PRO A 182 -7.74 2.39 -10.16
C PRO A 182 -7.10 3.69 -10.65
N THR A 183 -7.63 4.25 -11.74
CA THR A 183 -7.15 5.54 -12.28
C THR A 183 -7.44 6.72 -11.35
N ARG A 184 -8.58 6.75 -10.67
CA ARG A 184 -8.92 7.77 -9.66
C ARG A 184 -8.06 7.62 -8.41
N LEU A 185 -7.79 6.38 -7.99
CA LEU A 185 -6.88 6.09 -6.88
C LEU A 185 -5.46 6.59 -7.21
N ALA A 186 -4.95 6.27 -8.40
CA ALA A 186 -3.63 6.73 -8.85
C ALA A 186 -3.55 8.27 -8.91
N ALA A 187 -4.60 8.94 -9.38
CA ALA A 187 -4.67 10.41 -9.38
C ALA A 187 -4.61 10.97 -7.95
N ALA A 188 -5.35 10.39 -7.01
CA ALA A 188 -5.32 10.82 -5.61
C ALA A 188 -3.93 10.66 -4.96
N ILE A 189 -3.17 9.61 -5.31
CA ILE A 189 -1.79 9.43 -4.86
C ILE A 189 -0.89 10.55 -5.43
N VAL A 190 -1.00 10.85 -6.73
CA VAL A 190 -0.23 11.93 -7.38
C VAL A 190 -0.55 13.28 -6.75
N ASP A 191 -1.81 13.56 -6.48
CA ASP A 191 -2.25 14.80 -5.84
C ASP A 191 -1.70 14.91 -4.42
N ALA A 192 -1.71 13.82 -3.65
CA ALA A 192 -1.14 13.78 -2.31
C ALA A 192 0.37 14.07 -2.30
N LEU A 193 1.10 13.50 -3.27
CA LEU A 193 2.53 13.78 -3.45
C LEU A 193 2.80 15.26 -3.73
N ARG A 194 1.94 15.92 -4.53
CA ARG A 194 2.06 17.35 -4.87
C ARG A 194 1.67 18.29 -3.72
N ASN A 195 0.61 17.93 -3.01
CA ASN A 195 -0.01 18.80 -2.01
C ASN A 195 0.51 18.58 -0.59
N GLY A 196 1.38 17.60 -0.36
CA GLY A 196 1.96 17.33 0.94
C GLY A 196 1.00 16.68 1.95
N ALA A 197 -0.08 16.03 1.48
CA ALA A 197 -1.00 15.32 2.35
C ALA A 197 -0.31 14.10 2.98
N GLU A 198 -0.57 13.85 4.27
CA GLU A 198 -0.01 12.70 5.00
C GLU A 198 -0.94 11.49 4.96
N ASP A 199 -2.24 11.71 5.10
CA ASP A 199 -3.26 10.67 5.09
C ASP A 199 -4.35 11.01 4.06
N VAL A 200 -4.65 10.09 3.15
CA VAL A 200 -5.53 10.30 2.00
C VAL A 200 -6.63 9.26 1.98
N TYR A 201 -7.87 9.71 1.80
CA TYR A 201 -9.07 8.88 1.81
C TYR A 201 -9.81 9.00 0.47
N PRO A 202 -9.34 8.30 -0.57
CA PRO A 202 -9.89 8.47 -1.92
C PRO A 202 -11.20 7.71 -2.11
N GLY A 203 -12.18 8.38 -2.72
CA GLY A 203 -13.48 7.82 -3.02
C GLY A 203 -14.52 7.99 -1.91
N GLU A 204 -15.78 7.84 -2.30
CA GLU A 204 -16.94 8.13 -1.44
C GLU A 204 -17.00 7.22 -0.21
N VAL A 205 -16.74 5.92 -0.40
CA VAL A 205 -16.75 4.94 0.70
C VAL A 205 -15.72 5.30 1.77
N ALA A 206 -14.49 5.62 1.36
CA ALA A 206 -13.44 5.96 2.30
C ALA A 206 -13.74 7.24 3.08
N GLN A 207 -14.33 8.22 2.41
CA GLN A 207 -14.71 9.50 3.03
C GLN A 207 -15.89 9.34 4.00
N ASP A 208 -16.92 8.57 3.61
CA ASP A 208 -18.06 8.26 4.48
C ASP A 208 -17.61 7.51 5.74
N TRP A 209 -16.83 6.45 5.57
CA TRP A 209 -16.34 5.69 6.72
C TRP A 209 -15.45 6.53 7.63
N LEU A 210 -14.58 7.36 7.09
CA LEU A 210 -13.75 8.26 7.89
C LEU A 210 -14.61 9.24 8.70
N ALA A 211 -15.63 9.83 8.09
CA ALA A 211 -16.54 10.76 8.75
C ALA A 211 -17.27 10.06 9.91
N ARG A 212 -17.82 8.88 9.67
CA ARG A 212 -18.53 8.08 10.68
C ARG A 212 -17.58 7.57 11.77
N TRP A 213 -16.38 7.17 11.41
CA TRP A 213 -15.35 6.75 12.36
C TRP A 213 -14.93 7.90 13.29
N ARG A 214 -14.81 9.12 12.76
CA ARG A 214 -14.49 10.32 13.55
C ARG A 214 -15.62 10.73 14.46
N ASP A 215 -16.86 10.57 14.02
CA ASP A 215 -18.05 10.87 14.80
C ASP A 215 -18.21 9.87 15.96
N ASN A 216 -18.31 8.58 15.64
CA ASN A 216 -18.45 7.53 16.65
C ASN A 216 -17.97 6.16 16.13
N PRO A 217 -16.71 5.75 16.44
CA PRO A 217 -16.16 4.49 15.98
C PRO A 217 -16.98 3.26 16.40
N LYS A 218 -17.62 3.32 17.58
CA LYS A 218 -18.43 2.21 18.11
C LYS A 218 -19.76 2.05 17.38
N VAL A 219 -20.35 3.13 16.91
CA VAL A 219 -21.54 3.08 16.05
C VAL A 219 -21.19 2.46 14.72
N LEU A 220 -20.12 2.94 14.08
CA LEU A 220 -19.65 2.38 12.81
C LEU A 220 -19.34 0.87 12.92
N GLU A 221 -18.66 0.42 13.98
CA GLU A 221 -18.38 -1.00 14.23
C GLU A 221 -19.67 -1.84 14.23
N ARG A 222 -20.72 -1.37 14.93
CA ARG A 222 -22.01 -2.07 15.01
C ARG A 222 -22.76 -2.12 13.67
N GLU A 223 -22.71 -1.04 12.92
CA GLU A 223 -23.35 -0.95 11.60
C GLU A 223 -22.66 -1.88 10.58
N LEU A 224 -21.33 -1.92 10.59
CA LEU A 224 -20.55 -2.85 9.75
C LEU A 224 -20.77 -4.31 10.14
N ALA A 225 -20.97 -4.60 11.43
CA ALA A 225 -21.30 -5.93 11.89
C ALA A 225 -22.71 -6.40 11.44
N ALA A 226 -23.63 -5.47 11.21
CA ALA A 226 -24.98 -5.74 10.72
C ALA A 226 -25.04 -5.89 9.18
N SER A 227 -24.03 -5.40 8.45
CA SER A 227 -23.94 -5.44 6.98
C SER A 227 -23.39 -6.80 6.50
N ARG A 228 -24.11 -7.90 6.81
CA ARG A 228 -23.71 -9.27 6.43
C ARG A 228 -24.39 -9.70 5.11
#